data_db66fd8d47a6380feb68dffeff8be666
#
_entry.id   db66fd8d47a6380feb68dffeff8be666
#
_cell.length_a   1.000
_cell.length_b   1.000
_cell.length_c   1.000
_cell.angle_alpha   90.00
_cell.angle_beta   90.00
_cell.angle_gamma   90.00
#
_symmetry.space_group_name_H-M   'P 1'
#
loop_
_entity.id
_entity.type
_entity.pdbx_description
1 polymer ?
#
loop_
_entity_poly.entity_id
_entity_poly.type
_entity_poly.pdbx_seq_one_letter_code
_entity_poly.pdbx_strand_id
1 'polypeptide(L)'
;IQSLDRIPEENLDEIVSDMSLEQSATYLKNHYKINKQEERIISEVLNFISDFYEYEVNLMPGFKEFISHYDSINVIGTSCDEELVKIALNRLAVLNYFEDIITCSKVNKSKNDPDFYLACAQVLKQRPEDIVVFEDADYCIDVARKVGFKVIKIKDWRDLNEKCINDCGK
;
A
#
# COMPACT_ATOMS: atom_id res chain seq x y z
N ILE A 1 8.25 18.48 -6.17
CA ILE A 1 7.56 19.77 -6.39
C ILE A 1 8.50 20.93 -6.03
N GLN A 2 9.09 20.94 -4.84
CA GLN A 2 10.03 22.00 -4.43
C GLN A 2 11.25 22.13 -5.37
N SER A 3 11.76 21.03 -5.91
CA SER A 3 12.84 21.04 -6.92
C SER A 3 12.47 21.71 -8.25
N LEU A 4 11.21 22.07 -8.43
CA LEU A 4 10.65 22.77 -9.60
C LEU A 4 10.26 24.22 -9.26
N ASP A 5 10.73 24.76 -8.13
CA ASP A 5 10.35 26.08 -7.61
C ASP A 5 8.82 26.25 -7.47
N ARG A 6 8.12 25.15 -7.13
CA ARG A 6 6.68 25.10 -6.85
C ARG A 6 6.46 24.86 -5.37
N ILE A 7 5.49 25.58 -4.81
CA ILE A 7 5.07 25.37 -3.42
C ILE A 7 4.00 24.28 -3.44
N PRO A 8 4.22 23.14 -2.75
CA PRO A 8 3.18 22.14 -2.62
C PRO A 8 2.01 22.69 -1.78
N GLU A 9 0.79 22.31 -2.11
CA GLU A 9 -0.35 22.58 -1.27
C GLU A 9 -0.23 21.81 0.06
N GLU A 10 -0.84 22.34 1.12
CA GLU A 10 -0.66 21.87 2.50
C GLU A 10 -1.09 20.39 2.69
N ASN A 11 -2.07 19.93 1.92
CA ASN A 11 -2.63 18.57 1.99
C ASN A 11 -2.28 17.71 0.76
N LEU A 12 -1.18 18.00 0.07
CA LEU A 12 -0.78 17.25 -1.13
C LEU A 12 -0.59 15.76 -0.87
N ASP A 13 -0.03 15.41 0.28
CA ASP A 13 0.18 14.03 0.72
C ASP A 13 -1.15 13.27 0.87
N GLU A 14 -2.18 13.92 1.44
CA GLU A 14 -3.52 13.34 1.54
C GLU A 14 -4.15 13.13 0.16
N ILE A 15 -4.01 14.11 -0.75
CA ILE A 15 -4.59 14.06 -2.10
C ILE A 15 -4.03 12.90 -2.92
N VAL A 16 -2.71 12.64 -2.82
CA VAL A 16 -2.08 11.60 -3.65
C VAL A 16 -1.97 10.24 -2.96
N SER A 17 -2.34 10.13 -1.68
CA SER A 17 -2.11 8.94 -0.85
C SER A 17 -2.80 7.68 -1.36
N ASP A 18 -3.95 7.82 -2.01
CA ASP A 18 -4.78 6.71 -2.53
C ASP A 18 -4.62 6.47 -4.03
N MET A 19 -3.89 7.36 -4.72
CA MET A 19 -3.69 7.31 -6.16
C MET A 19 -2.61 6.30 -6.56
N SER A 20 -2.72 5.76 -7.79
CA SER A 20 -1.58 5.09 -8.42
C SER A 20 -0.47 6.10 -8.77
N LEU A 21 0.73 5.62 -9.10
CA LEU A 21 1.82 6.48 -9.54
C LEU A 21 1.44 7.29 -10.79
N GLU A 22 0.74 6.68 -11.74
CA GLU A 22 0.27 7.33 -12.97
C GLU A 22 -0.78 8.41 -12.67
N GLN A 23 -1.72 8.10 -11.77
CA GLN A 23 -2.73 9.06 -11.33
C GLN A 23 -2.09 10.26 -10.63
N SER A 24 -1.15 10.00 -9.73
CA SER A 24 -0.39 11.04 -9.02
C SER A 24 0.44 11.90 -9.98
N ALA A 25 1.12 11.28 -10.95
CA ALA A 25 1.89 11.99 -11.96
C ALA A 25 1.01 12.89 -12.84
N THR A 26 -0.14 12.37 -13.27
CA THR A 26 -1.15 13.13 -14.02
C THR A 26 -1.69 14.31 -13.21
N TYR A 27 -2.03 14.09 -11.93
CA TYR A 27 -2.47 15.14 -11.02
C TYR A 27 -1.40 16.23 -10.88
N LEU A 28 -0.17 15.85 -10.52
CA LEU A 28 0.94 16.77 -10.31
C LEU A 28 1.24 17.59 -11.59
N LYS A 29 1.28 16.92 -12.75
CA LYS A 29 1.51 17.57 -14.05
C LYS A 29 0.47 18.64 -14.33
N ASN A 30 -0.80 18.32 -14.17
CA ASN A 30 -1.89 19.21 -14.50
C ASN A 30 -2.06 20.35 -13.49
N HIS A 31 -2.00 20.03 -12.20
CA HIS A 31 -2.19 20.98 -11.12
C HIS A 31 -1.05 22.00 -11.02
N TYR A 32 0.19 21.53 -11.07
CA TYR A 32 1.38 22.39 -10.96
C TYR A 32 1.93 22.87 -12.32
N LYS A 33 1.24 22.56 -13.42
CA LYS A 33 1.67 22.94 -14.79
C LYS A 33 3.11 22.49 -15.09
N ILE A 34 3.43 21.23 -14.76
CA ILE A 34 4.77 20.68 -14.96
C ILE A 34 4.95 20.33 -16.44
N ASN A 35 5.94 20.95 -17.09
CA ASN A 35 6.25 20.67 -18.49
C ASN A 35 7.21 19.47 -18.63
N LYS A 36 6.75 18.29 -18.18
CA LYS A 36 7.43 17.00 -18.32
C LYS A 36 6.42 15.93 -18.70
N GLN A 37 6.89 14.85 -19.31
CA GLN A 37 6.06 13.66 -19.52
C GLN A 37 5.83 12.94 -18.17
N GLU A 38 4.71 12.24 -18.03
CA GLU A 38 4.30 11.59 -16.79
C GLU A 38 5.30 10.53 -16.34
N GLU A 39 5.84 9.76 -17.28
CA GLU A 39 6.87 8.76 -17.01
C GLU A 39 8.14 9.38 -16.41
N ARG A 40 8.47 10.60 -16.83
CA ARG A 40 9.61 11.34 -16.26
C ARG A 40 9.34 11.79 -14.84
N ILE A 41 8.12 12.24 -14.55
CA ILE A 41 7.70 12.62 -13.19
C ILE A 41 7.76 11.38 -12.27
N ILE A 42 7.20 10.25 -12.70
CA ILE A 42 7.24 8.98 -11.98
C ILE A 42 8.70 8.58 -11.69
N SER A 43 9.54 8.54 -12.72
CA SER A 43 10.96 8.18 -12.58
C SER A 43 11.71 9.07 -11.58
N GLU A 44 11.45 10.37 -11.57
CA GLU A 44 12.09 11.29 -10.62
C GLU A 44 11.60 11.07 -9.19
N VAL A 45 10.31 10.78 -8.99
CA VAL A 45 9.76 10.43 -7.68
C VAL A 45 10.37 9.13 -7.17
N LEU A 46 10.37 8.07 -7.99
CA LEU A 46 10.92 6.76 -7.62
C LEU A 46 12.42 6.86 -7.27
N ASN A 47 13.20 7.58 -8.07
CA ASN A 47 14.62 7.81 -7.78
C ASN A 47 14.83 8.56 -6.46
N PHE A 48 13.93 9.49 -6.13
CA PHE A 48 14.04 10.26 -4.88
C PHE A 48 13.78 9.42 -3.63
N ILE A 49 12.88 8.43 -3.73
CA ILE A 49 12.49 7.60 -2.58
C ILE A 49 13.21 6.24 -2.54
N SER A 50 13.96 5.87 -3.58
CA SER A 50 14.61 4.55 -3.69
C SER A 50 15.55 4.26 -2.52
N ASP A 51 16.40 5.21 -2.15
CA ASP A 51 17.36 5.05 -1.05
C ASP A 51 16.66 4.79 0.28
N PHE A 52 15.50 5.45 0.52
CA PHE A 52 14.70 5.20 1.72
C PHE A 52 14.19 3.76 1.78
N TYR A 53 13.65 3.23 0.68
CA TYR A 53 13.21 1.83 0.63
C TYR A 53 14.36 0.83 0.71
N GLU A 54 15.49 1.14 0.07
CA GLU A 54 16.65 0.26 0.03
C GLU A 54 17.38 0.21 1.38
N TYR A 55 17.44 1.32 2.13
CA TYR A 55 18.31 1.38 3.31
C TYR A 55 17.61 1.70 4.63
N GLU A 56 16.49 2.43 4.63
CA GLU A 56 15.98 3.06 5.84
C GLU A 56 14.65 2.48 6.34
N VAL A 57 13.69 2.16 5.44
CA VAL A 57 12.36 1.69 5.85
C VAL A 57 12.47 0.46 6.75
N ASN A 58 11.67 0.41 7.81
CA ASN A 58 11.68 -0.68 8.78
C ASN A 58 10.29 -1.29 8.94
N LEU A 59 10.26 -2.54 9.43
CA LEU A 59 9.01 -3.17 9.84
C LEU A 59 8.46 -2.50 11.09
N MET A 60 7.16 -2.47 11.21
CA MET A 60 6.51 -2.18 12.48
C MET A 60 6.98 -3.18 13.53
N PRO A 61 7.34 -2.74 14.76
CA PRO A 61 7.75 -3.65 15.83
C PRO A 61 6.74 -4.79 16.04
N GLY A 62 7.23 -6.01 16.19
CA GLY A 62 6.37 -7.20 16.36
C GLY A 62 5.77 -7.78 15.08
N PHE A 63 5.90 -7.10 13.93
CA PHE A 63 5.30 -7.57 12.68
C PHE A 63 5.88 -8.91 12.21
N LYS A 64 7.17 -9.11 12.34
CA LYS A 64 7.83 -10.35 11.89
C LYS A 64 7.38 -11.55 12.72
N GLU A 65 7.27 -11.37 14.02
CA GLU A 65 6.73 -12.36 14.94
C GLU A 65 5.26 -12.65 14.61
N PHE A 66 4.48 -11.58 14.41
CA PHE A 66 3.07 -11.69 14.02
C PHE A 66 2.90 -12.53 12.76
N ILE A 67 3.53 -12.16 11.63
CA ILE A 67 3.33 -12.85 10.35
C ILE A 67 3.85 -14.28 10.35
N SER A 68 4.88 -14.58 11.13
CA SER A 68 5.45 -15.94 11.25
C SER A 68 4.57 -16.92 12.03
N HIS A 69 3.62 -16.43 12.83
CA HIS A 69 2.71 -17.27 13.60
C HIS A 69 1.51 -17.79 12.81
N TYR A 70 1.26 -17.24 11.62
CA TYR A 70 0.12 -17.63 10.80
C TYR A 70 0.55 -18.47 9.61
N ASP A 71 -0.04 -19.64 9.49
CA ASP A 71 -0.02 -20.45 8.27
C ASP A 71 -1.15 -19.99 7.34
N SER A 72 -1.04 -18.74 6.87
CA SER A 72 -2.02 -18.09 6.00
C SER A 72 -1.38 -17.67 4.69
N ILE A 73 -2.19 -17.66 3.62
CA ILE A 73 -1.79 -17.06 2.35
C ILE A 73 -1.99 -15.56 2.48
N ASN A 74 -0.94 -14.79 2.26
CA ASN A 74 -0.98 -13.34 2.41
C ASN A 74 -0.64 -12.66 1.08
N VAL A 75 -1.24 -11.51 0.83
CA VAL A 75 -0.89 -10.59 -0.25
C VAL A 75 -0.71 -9.18 0.30
N ILE A 76 0.10 -8.39 -0.36
CA ILE A 76 0.22 -6.96 -0.08
C ILE A 76 -0.62 -6.20 -1.11
N GLY A 77 -1.51 -5.32 -0.63
CA GLY A 77 -2.20 -4.34 -1.45
C GLY A 77 -1.61 -2.94 -1.20
N THR A 78 -1.02 -2.29 -2.21
CA THR A 78 -0.30 -1.03 -2.03
C THR A 78 -0.48 -0.06 -3.20
N SER A 79 -0.38 1.24 -2.91
CA SER A 79 -0.21 2.29 -3.92
C SER A 79 1.27 2.52 -4.30
N CYS A 80 2.21 1.93 -3.57
CA CYS A 80 3.64 2.06 -3.82
C CYS A 80 4.08 1.22 -5.03
N ASP A 81 5.26 1.58 -5.58
CA ASP A 81 5.92 0.81 -6.64
C ASP A 81 6.30 -0.60 -6.17
N GLU A 82 6.05 -1.60 -7.02
CA GLU A 82 6.25 -3.02 -6.69
C GLU A 82 7.72 -3.33 -6.39
N GLU A 83 8.65 -2.77 -7.18
CA GLU A 83 10.07 -3.06 -7.03
C GLU A 83 10.64 -2.45 -5.75
N LEU A 84 10.22 -1.24 -5.38
CA LEU A 84 10.62 -0.63 -4.12
C LEU A 84 10.12 -1.45 -2.92
N VAL A 85 8.87 -1.92 -2.96
CA VAL A 85 8.32 -2.78 -1.92
C VAL A 85 9.10 -4.09 -1.83
N LYS A 86 9.41 -4.74 -2.95
CA LYS A 86 10.22 -5.97 -2.98
C LYS A 86 11.61 -5.77 -2.40
N ILE A 87 12.29 -4.68 -2.76
CA ILE A 87 13.63 -4.36 -2.24
C ILE A 87 13.59 -4.29 -0.71
N ALA A 88 12.65 -3.52 -0.16
CA ALA A 88 12.50 -3.38 1.28
C ALA A 88 12.18 -4.71 1.98
N LEU A 89 11.18 -5.46 1.47
CA LEU A 89 10.75 -6.72 2.07
C LEU A 89 11.82 -7.81 2.00
N ASN A 90 12.63 -7.85 0.93
CA ASN A 90 13.78 -8.74 0.81
C ASN A 90 14.84 -8.40 1.85
N ARG A 91 15.23 -7.14 1.98
CA ARG A 91 16.20 -6.68 2.98
C ARG A 91 15.74 -7.01 4.41
N LEU A 92 14.45 -6.88 4.67
CA LEU A 92 13.85 -7.16 5.98
C LEU A 92 13.55 -8.65 6.20
N ALA A 93 13.83 -9.51 5.21
CA ALA A 93 13.63 -10.96 5.24
C ALA A 93 12.18 -11.36 5.58
N VAL A 94 11.20 -10.71 4.93
CA VAL A 94 9.77 -10.99 5.09
C VAL A 94 9.02 -11.16 3.75
N LEU A 95 9.67 -10.99 2.61
CA LEU A 95 9.01 -11.11 1.30
C LEU A 95 8.36 -12.48 1.10
N ASN A 96 9.00 -13.55 1.58
CA ASN A 96 8.54 -14.94 1.46
C ASN A 96 7.25 -15.26 2.25
N TYR A 97 6.75 -14.36 3.07
CA TYR A 97 5.45 -14.50 3.72
C TYR A 97 4.27 -14.07 2.82
N PHE A 98 4.55 -13.51 1.64
CA PHE A 98 3.53 -13.00 0.74
C PHE A 98 3.55 -13.74 -0.60
N GLU A 99 2.37 -14.15 -1.06
CA GLU A 99 2.19 -14.80 -2.37
C GLU A 99 2.38 -13.80 -3.52
N ASP A 100 1.89 -12.58 -3.37
CA ASP A 100 2.00 -11.53 -4.40
C ASP A 100 1.94 -10.13 -3.77
N ILE A 101 2.37 -9.14 -4.57
CA ILE A 101 2.22 -7.71 -4.29
C ILE A 101 1.30 -7.15 -5.37
N ILE A 102 0.15 -6.67 -4.94
CA ILE A 102 -0.88 -6.07 -5.80
C ILE A 102 -0.77 -4.55 -5.66
N THR A 103 -0.30 -3.91 -6.70
CA THR A 103 -0.17 -2.45 -6.72
C THR A 103 -1.36 -1.78 -7.41
N CYS A 104 -1.64 -0.54 -7.06
CA CYS A 104 -2.64 0.28 -7.75
C CYS A 104 -2.34 0.38 -9.25
N SER A 105 -1.05 0.52 -9.63
CA SER A 105 -0.61 0.54 -11.03
C SER A 105 -0.89 -0.78 -11.75
N LYS A 106 -0.62 -1.93 -11.10
CA LYS A 106 -0.85 -3.28 -11.66
C LYS A 106 -2.32 -3.54 -11.98
N VAL A 107 -3.22 -3.03 -11.14
CA VAL A 107 -4.68 -3.19 -11.30
C VAL A 107 -5.29 -2.03 -12.11
N ASN A 108 -4.57 -0.93 -12.27
CA ASN A 108 -5.08 0.34 -12.80
C ASN A 108 -6.30 0.86 -12.02
N LYS A 109 -6.24 0.74 -10.69
CA LYS A 109 -7.28 1.17 -9.74
C LYS A 109 -6.63 1.76 -8.51
N SER A 110 -7.25 2.78 -7.92
CA SER A 110 -6.84 3.33 -6.63
C SER A 110 -7.39 2.51 -5.46
N LYS A 111 -6.85 2.72 -4.25
CA LYS A 111 -7.37 2.09 -3.02
C LYS A 111 -8.78 2.60 -2.64
N ASN A 112 -9.29 3.65 -3.28
CA ASN A 112 -10.67 4.09 -3.18
C ASN A 112 -11.65 3.29 -4.06
N ASP A 113 -11.13 2.45 -4.96
CA ASP A 113 -11.95 1.65 -5.87
C ASP A 113 -12.14 0.23 -5.30
N PRO A 114 -13.37 -0.26 -5.14
CA PRO A 114 -13.65 -1.63 -4.72
C PRO A 114 -12.94 -2.71 -5.54
N ASP A 115 -12.72 -2.47 -6.84
CA ASP A 115 -12.07 -3.42 -7.74
C ASP A 115 -10.61 -3.70 -7.34
N PHE A 116 -9.94 -2.76 -6.67
CA PHE A 116 -8.60 -2.99 -6.12
C PHE A 116 -8.60 -4.14 -5.09
N TYR A 117 -9.54 -4.12 -4.16
CA TYR A 117 -9.67 -5.16 -3.13
C TYR A 117 -10.15 -6.48 -3.71
N LEU A 118 -11.05 -6.43 -4.69
CA LEU A 118 -11.49 -7.64 -5.40
C LEU A 118 -10.33 -8.31 -6.16
N ALA A 119 -9.40 -7.54 -6.73
CA ALA A 119 -8.18 -8.09 -7.33
C ALA A 119 -7.32 -8.81 -6.30
N CYS A 120 -7.16 -8.27 -5.08
CA CYS A 120 -6.46 -8.96 -4.00
C CYS A 120 -7.16 -10.29 -3.62
N ALA A 121 -8.49 -10.29 -3.51
CA ALA A 121 -9.26 -11.49 -3.22
C ALA A 121 -9.12 -12.57 -4.30
N GLN A 122 -9.04 -12.17 -5.57
CA GLN A 122 -8.80 -13.09 -6.70
C GLN A 122 -7.45 -13.80 -6.60
N VAL A 123 -6.38 -13.09 -6.23
CA VAL A 123 -5.06 -13.69 -6.03
C VAL A 123 -5.09 -14.70 -4.88
N LEU A 124 -5.74 -14.34 -3.77
CA LEU A 124 -5.93 -15.23 -2.63
C LEU A 124 -6.86 -16.40 -2.92
N LYS A 125 -7.64 -16.37 -4.01
CA LYS A 125 -8.67 -17.35 -4.36
C LYS A 125 -9.67 -17.58 -3.23
N GLN A 126 -10.00 -16.52 -2.50
CA GLN A 126 -10.91 -16.52 -1.36
C GLN A 126 -12.04 -15.53 -1.59
N ARG A 127 -13.16 -15.73 -0.88
CA ARG A 127 -14.25 -14.75 -0.87
C ARG A 127 -13.91 -13.59 0.06
N PRO A 128 -14.36 -12.37 -0.21
CA PRO A 128 -14.07 -11.20 0.63
C PRO A 128 -14.35 -11.44 2.13
N GLU A 129 -15.47 -12.11 2.46
CA GLU A 129 -15.86 -12.40 3.85
C GLU A 129 -14.92 -13.37 4.59
N ASP A 130 -14.08 -14.10 3.87
CA ASP A 130 -13.10 -15.03 4.42
C ASP A 130 -11.70 -14.41 4.56
N ILE A 131 -11.53 -13.16 4.11
CA ILE A 131 -10.25 -12.44 4.13
C ILE A 131 -10.27 -11.38 5.23
N VAL A 132 -9.14 -11.26 5.93
CA VAL A 132 -8.88 -10.16 6.87
C VAL A 132 -7.92 -9.15 6.24
N VAL A 133 -8.32 -7.89 6.22
CA VAL A 133 -7.51 -6.76 5.76
C VAL A 133 -6.98 -6.00 6.98
N PHE A 134 -5.69 -5.75 7.02
CA PHE A 134 -5.03 -4.87 7.98
C PHE A 134 -4.76 -3.54 7.29
N GLU A 135 -5.30 -2.45 7.81
CA GLU A 135 -5.26 -1.14 7.16
C GLU A 135 -5.28 -0.01 8.20
N ASP A 136 -4.63 1.09 7.91
CA ASP A 136 -4.55 2.27 8.78
C ASP A 136 -5.43 3.44 8.29
N ALA A 137 -5.62 3.58 6.99
CA ALA A 137 -6.38 4.68 6.38
C ALA A 137 -7.89 4.43 6.44
N ASP A 138 -8.63 5.37 7.06
CA ASP A 138 -10.08 5.23 7.27
C ASP A 138 -10.85 5.06 5.96
N TYR A 139 -10.50 5.78 4.90
CA TYR A 139 -11.16 5.65 3.60
C TYR A 139 -10.96 4.26 2.96
N CYS A 140 -9.77 3.67 3.12
CA CYS A 140 -9.47 2.31 2.67
C CYS A 140 -10.29 1.27 3.46
N ILE A 141 -10.37 1.45 4.78
CA ILE A 141 -11.16 0.61 5.68
C ILE A 141 -12.63 0.60 5.25
N ASP A 142 -13.18 1.77 4.95
CA ASP A 142 -14.58 1.91 4.53
C ASP A 142 -14.86 1.20 3.20
N VAL A 143 -13.94 1.31 2.23
CA VAL A 143 -14.07 0.63 0.94
C VAL A 143 -13.97 -0.89 1.12
N ALA A 144 -12.96 -1.39 1.83
CA ALA A 144 -12.79 -2.82 2.07
C ALA A 144 -14.01 -3.44 2.78
N ARG A 145 -14.56 -2.76 3.79
CA ARG A 145 -15.78 -3.20 4.49
C ARG A 145 -17.00 -3.25 3.58
N LYS A 146 -17.17 -2.26 2.70
CA LYS A 146 -18.27 -2.23 1.71
C LYS A 146 -18.20 -3.40 0.73
N VAL A 147 -17.01 -3.86 0.39
CA VAL A 147 -16.78 -5.05 -0.44
C VAL A 147 -17.07 -6.35 0.31
N GLY A 148 -17.08 -6.32 1.64
CA GLY A 148 -17.39 -7.47 2.49
C GLY A 148 -16.22 -8.08 3.24
N PHE A 149 -15.04 -7.45 3.21
CA PHE A 149 -13.87 -7.90 3.97
C PHE A 149 -14.03 -7.69 5.47
N LYS A 150 -13.44 -8.57 6.26
CA LYS A 150 -13.15 -8.29 7.67
C LYS A 150 -11.99 -7.31 7.74
N VAL A 151 -12.11 -6.22 8.47
CA VAL A 151 -11.04 -5.19 8.51
C VAL A 151 -10.63 -4.90 9.93
N ILE A 152 -9.34 -5.04 10.18
CA ILE A 152 -8.68 -4.67 11.43
C ILE A 152 -7.93 -3.36 11.17
N LYS A 153 -8.29 -2.30 11.90
CA LYS A 153 -7.59 -1.02 11.85
C LYS A 153 -6.30 -1.10 12.66
N ILE A 154 -5.18 -0.82 12.00
CA ILE A 154 -3.85 -0.75 12.60
C ILE A 154 -3.41 0.71 12.64
N LYS A 155 -3.23 1.25 13.83
CA LYS A 155 -2.68 2.60 14.05
C LYS A 155 -1.21 2.55 14.41
N ASP A 156 -0.84 1.55 15.19
CA ASP A 156 0.55 1.32 15.59
C ASP A 156 0.79 -0.19 15.90
N TRP A 157 2.02 -0.55 16.25
CA TRP A 157 2.44 -1.94 16.50
C TRP A 157 1.68 -2.63 17.65
N ARG A 158 1.09 -1.87 18.60
CA ARG A 158 0.33 -2.42 19.72
C ARG A 158 -1.01 -2.99 19.30
N ASP A 159 -1.48 -2.62 18.12
CA ASP A 159 -2.70 -3.18 17.52
C ASP A 159 -2.47 -4.60 16.97
N LEU A 160 -1.18 -4.99 16.71
CA LEU A 160 -0.79 -6.35 16.35
C LEU A 160 -0.66 -7.22 17.63
N ASN A 161 -1.78 -7.57 18.25
CA ASN A 161 -1.82 -8.31 19.51
C ASN A 161 -2.62 -9.61 19.38
N GLU A 162 -2.61 -10.45 20.45
CA GLU A 162 -3.31 -11.73 20.49
C GLU A 162 -4.81 -11.64 20.17
N LYS A 163 -5.45 -10.49 20.40
CA LYS A 163 -6.87 -10.29 20.07
C LYS A 163 -7.07 -10.17 18.56
N CYS A 164 -6.20 -9.43 17.85
CA CYS A 164 -6.18 -9.41 16.40
C CYS A 164 -6.02 -10.82 15.83
N ILE A 165 -5.13 -11.59 16.45
CA ILE A 165 -4.83 -12.98 16.14
C ILE A 165 -6.09 -13.86 16.22
N ASN A 166 -6.79 -13.79 17.34
CA ASN A 166 -7.98 -14.58 17.60
C ASN A 166 -9.18 -14.19 16.71
N ASP A 167 -9.24 -12.93 16.28
CA ASP A 167 -10.28 -12.43 15.38
C ASP A 167 -10.02 -12.84 13.92
N CYS A 168 -8.78 -13.13 13.55
CA CYS A 168 -8.39 -13.67 12.23
C CYS A 168 -8.66 -15.19 12.10
N GLY A 169 -8.64 -15.92 13.20
CA GLY A 169 -8.75 -17.40 13.23
C GLY A 169 -10.18 -17.95 13.37
N LYS A 170 -11.19 -17.09 13.37
CA LYS A 170 -12.62 -17.45 13.43
C LYS A 170 -13.33 -17.05 12.14
#